data_b67831c5251e114984ea5357baa239f0
#
_entry.id   b67831c5251e114984ea5357baa239f0
#
_cell.length_a   1.000
_cell.length_b   1.000
_cell.length_c   1.000
_cell.angle_alpha   90.00
_cell.angle_beta   90.00
_cell.angle_gamma   90.00
#
_symmetry.space_group_name_H-M   'P 1'
#
loop_
_entity.id
_entity.type
_entity.pdbx_description
1 polymer ?
#
loop_
_entity_poly.entity_id
_entity_poly.type
_entity_poly.pdbx_seq_one_letter_code
_entity_poly.pdbx_strand_id
1 'polypeptide(L)'
;MVCIVPMYIQMVPNRNSRPCILLREDHREGMRVVKRSLANLTNWPEHMVNGLRVLLQGETVVKLKGSFAIARSLPHGHVAAVLTTLKRLGLHQLIGSRSSSQRNGVVAMIVARIIDPQSKLATVRGFSQETLCNSLAQECGINQLDEDDLYKDMDWLLARQARIEDKLAARHLKQGTFVLYDLTSTWYEGQTCPLAKLGHPRDKKKGKLQIEFGLLCDVQGRPVAVEVFDGNTGDPATVASQIQKVRRRFGLERVVIVGDRGMLTDARIRE
;
A
#
# COMPACT_ATOMS: atom_id res chain seq x y z
N MET A 1 53.19 -5.02 22.55
CA MET A 1 51.83 -5.49 22.77
C MET A 1 51.33 -4.81 24.04
N VAL A 2 50.57 -3.72 23.92
CA VAL A 2 50.05 -2.98 25.09
C VAL A 2 48.90 -3.78 25.63
N CYS A 3 49.04 -4.38 26.83
CA CYS A 3 47.95 -4.99 27.54
C CYS A 3 46.93 -3.89 27.93
N ILE A 4 45.82 -3.79 27.20
CA ILE A 4 44.73 -2.94 27.59
C ILE A 4 44.09 -3.60 28.83
N VAL A 5 44.32 -3.02 29.99
CA VAL A 5 43.66 -3.44 31.22
C VAL A 5 42.21 -2.98 31.11
N PRO A 6 41.19 -3.85 31.22
CA PRO A 6 39.81 -3.45 31.09
C PRO A 6 39.40 -2.55 32.23
N MET A 7 39.06 -1.30 31.91
CA MET A 7 38.47 -0.36 32.84
C MET A 7 36.95 -0.61 32.92
N TYR A 8 36.40 -0.45 34.11
CA TYR A 8 34.95 -0.63 34.34
C TYR A 8 34.41 0.28 35.42
N ILE A 9 33.10 0.54 35.39
CA ILE A 9 32.43 1.33 36.42
C ILE A 9 31.79 0.36 37.44
N GLN A 10 32.20 0.51 38.72
CA GLN A 10 31.64 -0.23 39.81
C GLN A 10 30.81 0.66 40.74
N MET A 11 29.60 0.22 41.08
CA MET A 11 28.79 0.82 42.10
C MET A 11 29.07 0.11 43.44
N VAL A 12 29.51 0.84 44.44
CA VAL A 12 29.81 0.30 45.79
C VAL A 12 28.74 0.82 46.74
N PRO A 13 27.93 -0.05 47.36
CA PRO A 13 26.92 0.36 48.31
C PRO A 13 27.51 0.90 49.57
N ASN A 14 26.95 1.99 50.08
CA ASN A 14 27.25 2.55 51.39
C ASN A 14 26.11 2.32 52.37
N ARG A 15 26.41 2.13 53.65
CA ARG A 15 25.39 1.72 54.65
C ARG A 15 24.31 2.81 54.90
N ASN A 16 24.65 4.09 54.88
CA ASN A 16 23.72 5.18 55.21
C ASN A 16 23.80 6.40 54.26
N SER A 17 24.38 6.22 53.05
CA SER A 17 24.55 7.31 52.07
C SER A 17 24.43 6.76 50.65
N ARG A 18 24.42 7.67 49.67
CA ARG A 18 24.40 7.27 48.25
C ARG A 18 25.56 6.29 47.93
N PRO A 19 25.31 5.28 47.11
CA PRO A 19 26.36 4.38 46.63
C PRO A 19 27.48 5.18 45.94
N CYS A 20 28.74 4.78 46.20
CA CYS A 20 29.88 5.33 45.46
C CYS A 20 29.97 4.73 44.08
N ILE A 21 30.15 5.58 43.05
CA ILE A 21 30.39 5.19 41.67
C ILE A 21 31.88 5.37 41.40
N LEU A 22 32.58 4.29 41.17
CA LEU A 22 34.03 4.28 40.99
C LEU A 22 34.40 3.76 39.58
N LEU A 23 35.30 4.48 38.90
CA LEU A 23 36.01 3.96 37.73
C LEU A 23 37.19 3.15 38.26
N ARG A 24 37.27 1.89 37.86
CA ARG A 24 38.28 0.92 38.32
C ARG A 24 38.95 0.22 37.13
N GLU A 25 40.15 -0.27 37.43
CA GLU A 25 40.87 -1.24 36.60
C GLU A 25 41.28 -2.43 37.44
N ASP A 26 41.36 -3.62 36.81
CA ASP A 26 41.88 -4.82 37.45
C ASP A 26 43.34 -5.03 36.98
N HIS A 27 44.28 -4.91 37.91
CA HIS A 27 45.68 -5.14 37.67
C HIS A 27 46.11 -6.46 38.29
N ARG A 28 46.92 -7.28 37.58
CA ARG A 28 47.49 -8.51 38.13
C ARG A 28 48.86 -8.25 38.71
N GLU A 29 49.02 -8.56 40.02
CA GLU A 29 50.30 -8.65 40.68
C GLU A 29 50.56 -10.11 41.04
N GLY A 30 51.33 -10.79 40.19
CA GLY A 30 51.58 -12.21 40.31
C GLY A 30 50.28 -13.03 40.12
N MET A 31 49.89 -13.83 41.11
CA MET A 31 48.63 -14.62 41.08
C MET A 31 47.41 -13.89 41.65
N ARG A 32 47.57 -12.68 42.14
CA ARG A 32 46.45 -11.91 42.74
C ARG A 32 45.97 -10.82 41.80
N VAL A 33 44.63 -10.64 41.70
CA VAL A 33 44.00 -9.51 41.02
C VAL A 33 43.78 -8.38 42.03
N VAL A 34 44.46 -7.26 41.80
CA VAL A 34 44.35 -6.05 42.60
C VAL A 34 43.45 -5.06 41.89
N LYS A 35 42.43 -4.57 42.56
CA LYS A 35 41.49 -3.57 42.03
C LYS A 35 41.97 -2.18 42.33
N ARG A 36 42.33 -1.40 41.33
CA ARG A 36 42.74 -0.02 41.46
C ARG A 36 41.59 0.93 41.10
N SER A 37 41.30 1.88 42.01
CA SER A 37 40.33 2.95 41.74
C SER A 37 41.05 4.09 41.02
N LEU A 38 40.60 4.42 39.83
CA LEU A 38 41.18 5.46 38.99
C LEU A 38 40.53 6.80 39.24
N ALA A 39 39.20 6.82 39.44
CA ALA A 39 38.43 8.02 39.69
C ALA A 39 37.16 7.74 40.50
N ASN A 40 36.70 8.77 41.24
CA ASN A 40 35.39 8.75 41.91
C ASN A 40 34.39 9.56 41.09
N LEU A 41 33.39 8.90 40.54
CA LEU A 41 32.35 9.46 39.67
C LEU A 41 31.03 9.71 40.39
N THR A 42 30.99 9.59 41.72
CA THR A 42 29.75 9.67 42.54
C THR A 42 29.00 10.98 42.34
N ASN A 43 29.71 12.07 42.09
CA ASN A 43 29.12 13.39 41.87
C ASN A 43 28.86 13.72 40.38
N TRP A 44 29.13 12.79 39.50
CA TRP A 44 28.87 13.01 38.08
C TRP A 44 27.37 12.85 37.79
N PRO A 45 26.82 13.63 36.85
CA PRO A 45 25.48 13.40 36.36
C PRO A 45 25.31 12.01 35.79
N GLU A 46 24.19 11.37 36.05
CA GLU A 46 23.92 9.97 35.66
C GLU A 46 24.12 9.72 34.15
N HIS A 47 23.70 10.67 33.31
CA HIS A 47 23.86 10.56 31.88
C HIS A 47 25.33 10.52 31.45
N MET A 48 26.24 11.20 32.15
CA MET A 48 27.67 11.16 31.87
C MET A 48 28.29 9.83 32.32
N VAL A 49 27.87 9.30 33.48
CA VAL A 49 28.30 7.98 33.95
C VAL A 49 27.86 6.89 32.98
N ASN A 50 26.61 6.97 32.51
CA ASN A 50 26.08 6.01 31.52
C ASN A 50 26.80 6.15 30.15
N GLY A 51 27.06 7.35 29.68
CA GLY A 51 27.87 7.58 28.48
C GLY A 51 29.28 6.99 28.57
N LEU A 52 29.96 7.17 29.72
CA LEU A 52 31.28 6.60 29.97
C LEU A 52 31.21 5.05 30.01
N ARG A 53 30.14 4.47 30.56
CA ARG A 53 29.93 3.01 30.56
C ARG A 53 29.85 2.44 29.15
N VAL A 54 29.10 3.09 28.26
CA VAL A 54 28.96 2.71 26.86
C VAL A 54 30.32 2.80 26.14
N LEU A 55 31.09 3.86 26.36
CA LEU A 55 32.44 4.01 25.82
C LEU A 55 33.39 2.91 26.28
N LEU A 56 33.33 2.53 27.56
CA LEU A 56 34.18 1.47 28.13
C LEU A 56 33.80 0.06 27.60
N GLN A 57 32.58 -0.10 27.06
CA GLN A 57 32.13 -1.32 26.37
C GLN A 57 32.60 -1.36 24.89
N GLY A 58 33.29 -0.34 24.42
CA GLY A 58 33.80 -0.26 23.05
C GLY A 58 32.79 0.30 22.05
N GLU A 59 31.65 0.80 22.52
CA GLU A 59 30.65 1.46 21.67
C GLU A 59 31.03 2.91 21.38
N THR A 60 30.54 3.44 20.28
CA THR A 60 30.76 4.83 19.88
C THR A 60 29.65 5.72 20.43
N VAL A 61 30.02 6.75 21.18
CA VAL A 61 29.10 7.78 21.66
C VAL A 61 29.19 9.01 20.77
N VAL A 62 28.08 9.43 20.18
CA VAL A 62 27.99 10.61 19.34
C VAL A 62 27.20 11.73 20.03
N LYS A 63 27.59 12.99 19.77
CA LYS A 63 26.86 14.15 20.30
C LYS A 63 25.50 14.23 19.60
N LEU A 64 24.39 14.01 20.32
CA LEU A 64 23.04 13.98 19.75
C LEU A 64 22.67 15.31 19.06
N LYS A 65 23.04 16.43 19.67
CA LYS A 65 22.74 17.77 19.13
C LYS A 65 23.66 18.09 17.94
N GLY A 66 23.09 18.18 16.74
CA GLY A 66 23.85 18.45 15.50
C GLY A 66 24.39 17.22 14.79
N SER A 67 24.14 16.00 15.30
CA SER A 67 24.57 14.76 14.64
C SER A 67 23.56 14.26 13.61
N PHE A 68 22.37 14.82 13.57
CA PHE A 68 21.31 14.47 12.62
C PHE A 68 20.92 15.70 11.80
N ALA A 69 20.89 15.54 10.49
CA ALA A 69 20.31 16.51 9.58
C ALA A 69 19.11 15.86 8.88
N ILE A 70 18.05 16.63 8.62
CA ILE A 70 16.93 16.18 7.81
C ILE A 70 17.45 16.11 6.37
N ALA A 71 17.69 14.89 5.87
CA ALA A 71 18.13 14.68 4.50
C ALA A 71 17.00 14.86 3.49
N ARG A 72 15.75 14.51 3.88
CA ARG A 72 14.57 14.60 3.01
C ARG A 72 13.30 14.64 3.85
N SER A 73 12.30 15.40 3.37
CA SER A 73 10.93 15.40 3.88
C SER A 73 9.99 14.99 2.76
N LEU A 74 9.13 14.00 3.02
CA LEU A 74 8.16 13.51 2.04
C LEU A 74 6.74 13.90 2.47
N PRO A 75 5.92 14.46 1.56
CA PRO A 75 4.49 14.65 1.80
C PRO A 75 3.82 13.33 2.18
N HIS A 76 3.06 13.32 3.28
CA HIS A 76 2.43 12.11 3.83
C HIS A 76 0.92 12.21 3.99
N GLY A 77 0.38 13.40 4.27
CA GLY A 77 -1.02 13.56 4.69
C GLY A 77 -2.05 12.99 3.71
N HIS A 78 -1.90 13.26 2.42
CA HIS A 78 -2.78 12.74 1.36
C HIS A 78 -2.64 11.22 1.17
N VAL A 79 -1.43 10.67 1.32
CA VAL A 79 -1.19 9.22 1.30
C VAL A 79 -1.89 8.56 2.48
N ALA A 80 -1.70 9.08 3.69
CA ALA A 80 -2.32 8.57 4.90
C ALA A 80 -3.86 8.59 4.81
N ALA A 81 -4.44 9.67 4.29
CA ALA A 81 -5.89 9.80 4.13
C ALA A 81 -6.48 8.71 3.21
N VAL A 82 -5.91 8.54 2.03
CA VAL A 82 -6.41 7.58 1.04
C VAL A 82 -6.12 6.14 1.49
N LEU A 83 -4.90 5.85 1.93
CA LEU A 83 -4.51 4.50 2.34
C LEU A 83 -5.27 4.03 3.58
N THR A 84 -5.49 4.91 4.57
CA THR A 84 -6.30 4.59 5.75
C THR A 84 -7.75 4.33 5.37
N THR A 85 -8.33 5.13 4.48
CA THR A 85 -9.69 4.92 3.97
C THR A 85 -9.80 3.57 3.26
N LEU A 86 -8.86 3.23 2.37
CA LEU A 86 -8.79 1.94 1.70
C LEU A 86 -8.73 0.77 2.71
N LYS A 87 -7.89 0.91 3.74
CA LYS A 87 -7.78 -0.08 4.82
C LYS A 87 -9.06 -0.21 5.65
N ARG A 88 -9.72 0.89 5.99
CA ARG A 88 -11.01 0.90 6.73
C ARG A 88 -12.14 0.26 5.93
N LEU A 89 -12.19 0.44 4.63
CA LEU A 89 -13.13 -0.23 3.73
C LEU A 89 -12.82 -1.72 3.53
N GLY A 90 -11.67 -2.20 3.99
CA GLY A 90 -11.24 -3.59 3.84
C GLY A 90 -10.82 -3.95 2.41
N LEU A 91 -10.58 -2.97 1.53
CA LEU A 91 -10.26 -3.21 0.11
C LEU A 91 -8.97 -4.00 -0.06
N HIS A 92 -7.96 -3.77 0.77
CA HIS A 92 -6.71 -4.55 0.73
C HIS A 92 -6.94 -6.04 1.02
N GLN A 93 -7.90 -6.39 1.91
CA GLN A 93 -8.27 -7.78 2.21
C GLN A 93 -9.17 -8.39 1.13
N LEU A 94 -9.99 -7.55 0.48
CA LEU A 94 -10.80 -7.94 -0.66
C LEU A 94 -9.92 -8.37 -1.84
N ILE A 95 -8.90 -7.57 -2.17
CA ILE A 95 -7.90 -7.83 -3.21
C ILE A 95 -7.09 -9.10 -2.89
N GLY A 96 -6.61 -9.22 -1.67
CA GLY A 96 -5.84 -10.38 -1.22
C GLY A 96 -5.81 -10.51 0.30
N SER A 97 -6.26 -11.65 0.83
CA SER A 97 -6.35 -11.86 2.28
C SER A 97 -5.00 -11.85 2.99
N ARG A 98 -3.95 -12.33 2.30
CA ARG A 98 -2.57 -12.33 2.82
C ARG A 98 -1.77 -11.18 2.21
N SER A 99 -0.81 -10.65 2.96
CA SER A 99 0.16 -9.69 2.43
C SER A 99 1.06 -10.37 1.40
N SER A 100 1.30 -9.70 0.29
CA SER A 100 2.25 -10.10 -0.74
C SER A 100 2.74 -8.86 -1.48
N SER A 101 3.86 -8.96 -2.19
CA SER A 101 4.40 -7.90 -3.04
C SER A 101 3.36 -7.43 -4.06
N GLN A 102 2.68 -8.37 -4.73
CA GLN A 102 1.66 -8.08 -5.73
C GLN A 102 0.48 -7.30 -5.13
N ARG A 103 -0.04 -7.74 -3.96
CA ARG A 103 -1.12 -7.00 -3.29
C ARG A 103 -0.69 -5.59 -2.93
N ASN A 104 0.54 -5.43 -2.43
CA ASN A 104 1.07 -4.14 -2.04
C ASN A 104 1.27 -3.24 -3.26
N GLY A 105 1.78 -3.78 -4.38
CA GLY A 105 1.90 -3.06 -5.65
C GLY A 105 0.54 -2.62 -6.20
N VAL A 106 -0.47 -3.50 -6.19
CA VAL A 106 -1.85 -3.16 -6.58
C VAL A 106 -2.42 -2.04 -5.69
N VAL A 107 -2.27 -2.15 -4.36
CA VAL A 107 -2.75 -1.12 -3.42
C VAL A 107 -2.05 0.21 -3.70
N ALA A 108 -0.74 0.19 -3.90
CA ALA A 108 0.02 1.40 -4.22
C ALA A 108 -0.43 2.03 -5.56
N MET A 109 -0.67 1.22 -6.60
CA MET A 109 -1.20 1.71 -7.88
C MET A 109 -2.58 2.35 -7.74
N ILE A 110 -3.47 1.77 -6.94
CA ILE A 110 -4.81 2.35 -6.67
C ILE A 110 -4.68 3.68 -5.95
N VAL A 111 -3.86 3.74 -4.89
CA VAL A 111 -3.65 4.98 -4.14
C VAL A 111 -2.98 6.04 -5.01
N ALA A 112 -1.93 5.68 -5.76
CA ALA A 112 -1.26 6.57 -6.71
C ALA A 112 -2.24 7.13 -7.75
N ARG A 113 -3.15 6.29 -8.28
CA ARG A 113 -4.17 6.72 -9.25
C ARG A 113 -5.14 7.76 -8.70
N ILE A 114 -5.35 7.77 -7.39
CA ILE A 114 -6.24 8.74 -6.70
C ILE A 114 -5.50 10.03 -6.39
N ILE A 115 -4.26 9.94 -5.88
CA ILE A 115 -3.53 11.11 -5.38
C ILE A 115 -2.76 11.85 -6.48
N ASP A 116 -2.26 11.11 -7.48
CA ASP A 116 -1.47 11.65 -8.59
C ASP A 116 -1.58 10.71 -9.81
N PRO A 117 -2.61 10.87 -10.66
CA PRO A 117 -2.87 10.00 -11.82
C PRO A 117 -1.78 10.14 -12.88
N GLN A 118 -0.88 9.16 -12.97
CA GLN A 118 0.25 9.12 -13.88
C GLN A 118 0.25 7.86 -14.77
N SER A 119 1.11 7.82 -15.79
CA SER A 119 1.43 6.59 -16.52
C SER A 119 2.14 5.58 -15.61
N LYS A 120 2.19 4.30 -16.02
CA LYS A 120 2.91 3.27 -15.24
C LYS A 120 4.38 3.63 -15.04
N LEU A 121 5.04 4.07 -16.09
CA LEU A 121 6.44 4.52 -16.03
C LEU A 121 6.64 5.69 -15.04
N ALA A 122 5.77 6.68 -15.07
CA ALA A 122 5.85 7.81 -14.13
C ALA A 122 5.53 7.38 -12.69
N THR A 123 4.58 6.44 -12.50
CA THR A 123 4.27 5.86 -11.19
C THR A 123 5.49 5.13 -10.60
N VAL A 124 6.19 4.32 -11.41
CA VAL A 124 7.43 3.64 -10.99
C VAL A 124 8.50 4.64 -10.57
N ARG A 125 8.70 5.70 -11.35
CA ARG A 125 9.63 6.78 -11.00
C ARG A 125 9.28 7.43 -9.66
N GLY A 126 7.98 7.61 -9.37
CA GLY A 126 7.50 8.13 -8.10
C GLY A 126 7.72 7.18 -6.91
N PHE A 127 7.96 5.89 -7.15
CA PHE A 127 8.27 4.89 -6.13
C PHE A 127 9.77 4.65 -5.92
N SER A 128 10.63 5.08 -6.86
CA SER A 128 12.07 4.93 -6.74
C SER A 128 12.61 5.74 -5.56
N GLN A 129 13.53 5.16 -4.80
CA GLN A 129 14.14 5.82 -3.63
C GLN A 129 14.82 7.15 -3.98
N GLU A 130 15.32 7.29 -5.20
CA GLU A 130 16.00 8.49 -5.67
C GLU A 130 15.02 9.62 -6.00
N THR A 131 13.82 9.29 -6.48
CA THR A 131 12.85 10.23 -7.01
C THR A 131 11.50 10.21 -6.29
N LEU A 132 11.44 9.65 -5.07
CA LEU A 132 10.23 9.61 -4.24
C LEU A 132 9.56 10.99 -4.19
N CYS A 133 8.29 11.06 -4.58
CA CYS A 133 7.49 12.28 -4.52
C CYS A 133 6.62 12.36 -3.26
N ASN A 134 6.36 11.24 -2.60
CA ASN A 134 5.58 11.14 -1.36
C ASN A 134 5.93 9.85 -0.60
N SER A 135 5.28 9.59 0.53
CA SER A 135 5.55 8.42 1.39
C SER A 135 4.90 7.11 0.93
N LEU A 136 4.20 7.06 -0.22
CA LEU A 136 3.37 5.92 -0.60
C LEU A 136 4.18 4.62 -0.77
N ALA A 137 5.33 4.69 -1.41
CA ALA A 137 6.19 3.52 -1.60
C ALA A 137 6.63 2.93 -0.26
N GLN A 138 7.02 3.79 0.69
CA GLN A 138 7.42 3.39 2.04
C GLN A 138 6.26 2.75 2.81
N GLU A 139 5.07 3.39 2.78
CA GLU A 139 3.85 2.89 3.45
C GLU A 139 3.35 1.54 2.89
N CYS A 140 3.59 1.27 1.61
CA CYS A 140 3.25 0.01 0.97
C CYS A 140 4.38 -1.03 1.02
N GLY A 141 5.54 -0.70 1.62
CA GLY A 141 6.70 -1.59 1.70
C GLY A 141 7.32 -1.88 0.33
N ILE A 142 7.29 -0.90 -0.57
CA ILE A 142 7.87 -0.99 -1.92
C ILE A 142 9.29 -0.44 -1.86
N ASN A 143 10.27 -1.32 -2.04
CA ASN A 143 11.68 -0.93 -2.05
C ASN A 143 12.20 -0.72 -3.47
N GLN A 144 11.77 -1.59 -4.39
CA GLN A 144 12.17 -1.55 -5.79
C GLN A 144 11.07 -2.17 -6.64
N LEU A 145 10.61 -1.47 -7.66
CA LEU A 145 9.67 -1.94 -8.66
C LEU A 145 10.09 -1.37 -10.02
N ASP A 146 9.91 -2.16 -11.06
CA ASP A 146 9.97 -1.69 -12.44
C ASP A 146 8.57 -1.60 -13.08
N GLU A 147 8.51 -1.19 -14.34
CA GLU A 147 7.25 -1.06 -15.06
C GLU A 147 6.60 -2.41 -15.32
N ASP A 148 7.41 -3.44 -15.60
CA ASP A 148 6.94 -4.81 -15.85
C ASP A 148 6.33 -5.42 -14.58
N ASP A 149 6.85 -5.09 -13.41
CA ASP A 149 6.30 -5.55 -12.14
C ASP A 149 4.90 -4.97 -11.91
N LEU A 150 4.65 -3.71 -12.27
CA LEU A 150 3.30 -3.14 -12.20
C LEU A 150 2.34 -3.83 -13.17
N TYR A 151 2.77 -4.21 -14.37
CA TYR A 151 1.93 -4.98 -15.29
C TYR A 151 1.66 -6.39 -14.75
N LYS A 152 2.65 -7.09 -14.21
CA LYS A 152 2.46 -8.39 -13.53
C LYS A 152 1.47 -8.29 -12.35
N ASP A 153 1.54 -7.21 -11.59
CA ASP A 153 0.62 -6.95 -10.49
C ASP A 153 -0.82 -6.69 -11.00
N MET A 154 -0.99 -6.04 -12.15
CA MET A 154 -2.29 -5.89 -12.80
C MET A 154 -2.83 -7.23 -13.29
N ASP A 155 -2.02 -8.08 -13.91
CA ASP A 155 -2.40 -9.43 -14.34
C ASP A 155 -2.78 -10.31 -13.13
N TRP A 156 -2.01 -10.18 -12.04
CA TRP A 156 -2.33 -10.84 -10.78
C TRP A 156 -3.68 -10.37 -10.20
N LEU A 157 -4.02 -9.08 -10.33
CA LEU A 157 -5.33 -8.55 -9.94
C LEU A 157 -6.44 -9.06 -10.86
N LEU A 158 -6.22 -9.05 -12.19
CA LEU A 158 -7.17 -9.54 -13.19
C LEU A 158 -7.55 -11.01 -12.93
N ALA A 159 -6.58 -11.86 -12.62
CA ALA A 159 -6.82 -13.25 -12.25
C ALA A 159 -7.71 -13.44 -11.00
N ARG A 160 -7.90 -12.38 -10.22
CA ARG A 160 -8.72 -12.34 -8.99
C ARG A 160 -10.04 -11.63 -9.15
N GLN A 161 -10.29 -11.00 -10.30
CA GLN A 161 -11.48 -10.20 -10.57
C GLN A 161 -12.74 -10.94 -10.19
N ALA A 162 -12.92 -12.16 -10.69
CA ALA A 162 -14.10 -12.97 -10.41
C ALA A 162 -14.35 -13.13 -8.91
N ARG A 163 -13.33 -13.49 -8.16
CA ARG A 163 -13.44 -13.68 -6.70
C ARG A 163 -13.71 -12.36 -5.95
N ILE A 164 -13.18 -11.25 -6.43
CA ILE A 164 -13.41 -9.93 -5.85
C ILE A 164 -14.87 -9.54 -6.06
N GLU A 165 -15.38 -9.69 -7.28
CA GLU A 165 -16.77 -9.42 -7.65
C GLU A 165 -17.77 -10.29 -6.87
N ASP A 166 -17.48 -11.59 -6.69
CA ASP A 166 -18.32 -12.49 -5.88
C ASP A 166 -18.43 -12.02 -4.43
N LYS A 167 -17.32 -11.56 -3.84
CA LYS A 167 -17.34 -11.00 -2.48
C LYS A 167 -18.07 -9.67 -2.41
N LEU A 168 -17.96 -8.83 -3.44
CA LEU A 168 -18.70 -7.57 -3.49
C LEU A 168 -20.19 -7.83 -3.69
N ALA A 169 -20.57 -8.75 -4.56
CA ALA A 169 -21.96 -9.16 -4.75
C ALA A 169 -22.55 -9.71 -3.44
N ALA A 170 -21.87 -10.62 -2.77
CA ALA A 170 -22.33 -11.17 -1.49
C ALA A 170 -22.47 -10.10 -0.40
N ARG A 171 -21.67 -9.04 -0.44
CA ARG A 171 -21.72 -7.94 0.53
C ARG A 171 -22.85 -6.94 0.24
N HIS A 172 -23.10 -6.65 -1.04
CA HIS A 172 -23.90 -5.49 -1.45
C HIS A 172 -25.21 -5.83 -2.15
N LEU A 173 -25.36 -7.04 -2.71
CA LEU A 173 -26.55 -7.47 -3.40
C LEU A 173 -27.36 -8.48 -2.57
N LYS A 174 -28.69 -8.39 -2.67
CA LYS A 174 -29.64 -9.31 -2.04
C LYS A 174 -30.78 -9.62 -2.99
N GLN A 175 -31.53 -10.70 -2.75
CA GLN A 175 -32.74 -11.01 -3.50
C GLN A 175 -33.74 -9.85 -3.43
N GLY A 176 -34.34 -9.50 -4.57
CA GLY A 176 -35.33 -8.41 -4.68
C GLY A 176 -34.69 -7.00 -4.70
N THR A 177 -33.36 -6.87 -4.79
CA THR A 177 -32.68 -5.57 -4.84
C THR A 177 -32.70 -4.96 -6.24
N PHE A 178 -32.49 -3.65 -6.29
CA PHE A 178 -32.17 -2.95 -7.53
C PHE A 178 -30.69 -3.09 -7.83
N VAL A 179 -30.38 -3.33 -9.09
CA VAL A 179 -29.03 -3.39 -9.62
C VAL A 179 -28.92 -2.34 -10.72
N LEU A 180 -28.01 -1.39 -10.55
CA LEU A 180 -27.78 -0.34 -11.51
C LEU A 180 -26.72 -0.82 -12.49
N TYR A 181 -26.96 -0.67 -13.79
CA TYR A 181 -26.00 -0.99 -14.83
C TYR A 181 -25.85 0.17 -15.79
N ASP A 182 -24.62 0.59 -16.01
CA ASP A 182 -24.31 1.66 -16.96
C ASP A 182 -23.05 1.33 -17.76
N LEU A 183 -23.03 1.83 -18.97
CA LEU A 183 -21.91 1.70 -19.92
C LEU A 183 -21.22 3.03 -20.13
N THR A 184 -19.91 2.96 -20.24
CA THR A 184 -19.11 4.10 -20.69
C THR A 184 -18.04 3.65 -21.67
N SER A 185 -17.50 4.56 -22.44
CA SER A 185 -16.39 4.31 -23.34
C SER A 185 -15.18 5.18 -22.98
N THR A 186 -14.00 4.63 -23.23
CA THR A 186 -12.77 5.41 -23.20
C THR A 186 -12.05 5.30 -24.53
N TRP A 187 -11.58 6.41 -25.05
CA TRP A 187 -10.78 6.41 -26.27
C TRP A 187 -9.39 5.80 -26.01
N TYR A 188 -8.82 5.22 -27.06
CA TYR A 188 -7.54 4.51 -27.02
C TYR A 188 -6.62 5.05 -28.12
N GLU A 189 -5.42 5.47 -27.75
CA GLU A 189 -4.41 5.98 -28.70
C GLU A 189 -3.33 4.97 -29.06
N GLY A 190 -3.30 3.82 -28.40
CA GLY A 190 -2.36 2.72 -28.71
C GLY A 190 -2.75 1.97 -30.00
N GLN A 191 -1.86 1.05 -30.42
CA GLN A 191 -2.06 0.26 -31.63
C GLN A 191 -2.25 -1.25 -31.38
N THR A 192 -2.03 -1.72 -30.16
CA THR A 192 -1.90 -3.15 -29.85
C THR A 192 -3.09 -3.76 -29.09
N CYS A 193 -4.09 -2.96 -28.70
CA CYS A 193 -5.23 -3.49 -27.95
C CYS A 193 -6.26 -4.14 -28.89
N PRO A 194 -6.50 -5.47 -28.81
CA PRO A 194 -7.45 -6.16 -29.69
C PRO A 194 -8.91 -5.73 -29.47
N LEU A 195 -9.25 -5.23 -28.28
CA LEU A 195 -10.59 -4.75 -27.94
C LEU A 195 -10.87 -3.33 -28.46
N ALA A 196 -9.82 -2.58 -28.82
CA ALA A 196 -9.99 -1.23 -29.30
C ALA A 196 -10.55 -1.21 -30.73
N LYS A 197 -11.76 -0.68 -30.90
CA LYS A 197 -12.50 -0.61 -32.15
C LYS A 197 -13.03 0.80 -32.38
N LEU A 198 -13.36 1.10 -33.64
CA LEU A 198 -14.14 2.30 -33.95
C LEU A 198 -15.60 2.03 -33.56
N GLY A 199 -16.14 2.86 -32.70
CA GLY A 199 -17.53 2.73 -32.21
C GLY A 199 -18.21 4.08 -32.12
N HIS A 200 -19.29 4.16 -31.31
CA HIS A 200 -20.01 5.40 -31.06
C HIS A 200 -19.40 6.12 -29.85
N PRO A 201 -18.60 7.19 -30.05
CA PRO A 201 -17.87 7.82 -28.96
C PRO A 201 -18.81 8.60 -28.04
N ARG A 202 -18.91 8.22 -26.78
CA ARG A 202 -19.70 8.92 -25.74
C ARG A 202 -19.06 10.24 -25.33
N ASP A 203 -17.73 10.35 -25.47
CA ASP A 203 -16.93 11.56 -25.20
C ASP A 203 -16.82 12.52 -26.39
N LYS A 204 -17.59 12.27 -27.46
CA LYS A 204 -17.63 13.06 -28.70
C LYS A 204 -16.32 13.09 -29.51
N LYS A 205 -15.33 12.24 -29.19
CA LYS A 205 -14.07 12.13 -29.94
C LYS A 205 -14.21 11.21 -31.16
N LYS A 206 -14.79 11.71 -32.22
CA LYS A 206 -15.00 10.97 -33.48
C LYS A 206 -13.67 10.49 -34.09
N GLY A 207 -13.70 9.28 -34.69
CA GLY A 207 -12.55 8.72 -35.41
C GLY A 207 -11.43 8.17 -34.55
N LYS A 208 -11.60 8.06 -33.24
CA LYS A 208 -10.68 7.38 -32.32
C LYS A 208 -11.15 5.97 -32.05
N LEU A 209 -10.18 5.06 -31.90
CA LEU A 209 -10.45 3.74 -31.31
C LEU A 209 -10.92 3.92 -29.87
N GLN A 210 -11.82 3.08 -29.42
CA GLN A 210 -12.35 3.11 -28.07
C GLN A 210 -12.47 1.68 -27.52
N ILE A 211 -12.59 1.59 -26.21
CA ILE A 211 -12.94 0.37 -25.45
C ILE A 211 -14.18 0.72 -24.64
N GLU A 212 -15.14 -0.18 -24.58
CA GLU A 212 -16.32 -0.03 -23.76
C GLU A 212 -16.22 -0.83 -22.47
N PHE A 213 -16.73 -0.30 -21.39
CA PHE A 213 -16.84 -1.02 -20.13
C PHE A 213 -18.13 -0.71 -19.42
N GLY A 214 -18.73 -1.78 -18.89
CA GLY A 214 -19.95 -1.73 -18.13
C GLY A 214 -19.67 -1.86 -16.63
N LEU A 215 -20.33 -1.06 -15.83
CA LEU A 215 -20.26 -1.07 -14.38
C LEU A 215 -21.58 -1.50 -13.79
N LEU A 216 -21.56 -2.55 -12.97
CA LEU A 216 -22.71 -3.04 -12.24
C LEU A 216 -22.58 -2.59 -10.79
N CYS A 217 -23.59 -1.84 -10.32
CA CYS A 217 -23.60 -1.25 -9.00
C CYS A 217 -24.82 -1.69 -8.19
N ASP A 218 -24.74 -1.59 -6.87
CA ASP A 218 -25.92 -1.70 -6.00
C ASP A 218 -26.78 -0.41 -6.04
N VAL A 219 -27.90 -0.41 -5.33
CA VAL A 219 -28.83 0.72 -5.25
C VAL A 219 -28.21 2.01 -4.70
N GLN A 220 -27.10 1.91 -4.01
CA GLN A 220 -26.35 3.07 -3.47
C GLN A 220 -25.23 3.53 -4.41
N GLY A 221 -25.14 2.95 -5.61
CA GLY A 221 -24.09 3.26 -6.58
C GLY A 221 -22.72 2.66 -6.24
N ARG A 222 -22.66 1.67 -5.32
CA ARG A 222 -21.39 1.01 -5.00
C ARG A 222 -21.06 -0.04 -6.05
N PRO A 223 -19.87 0.04 -6.70
CA PRO A 223 -19.48 -0.91 -7.72
C PRO A 223 -19.38 -2.35 -7.19
N VAL A 224 -19.96 -3.28 -7.93
CA VAL A 224 -19.95 -4.71 -7.61
C VAL A 224 -19.17 -5.50 -8.64
N ALA A 225 -19.35 -5.18 -9.93
CA ALA A 225 -18.67 -5.86 -11.02
C ALA A 225 -18.37 -4.90 -12.16
N VAL A 226 -17.33 -5.19 -12.92
CA VAL A 226 -16.96 -4.49 -14.15
C VAL A 226 -16.77 -5.51 -15.27
N GLU A 227 -17.15 -5.14 -16.49
CA GLU A 227 -16.88 -5.93 -17.68
C GLU A 227 -16.38 -5.03 -18.80
N VAL A 228 -15.41 -5.51 -19.56
CA VAL A 228 -14.81 -4.79 -20.67
C VAL A 228 -15.27 -5.41 -21.96
N PHE A 229 -15.68 -4.59 -22.91
CA PHE A 229 -16.20 -5.00 -24.22
C PHE A 229 -15.38 -4.37 -25.34
N ASP A 230 -15.50 -4.96 -26.53
CA ASP A 230 -15.00 -4.37 -27.76
C ASP A 230 -15.62 -2.97 -27.95
N GLY A 231 -14.82 -2.02 -28.42
CA GLY A 231 -15.23 -0.63 -28.55
C GLY A 231 -16.36 -0.34 -29.55
N ASN A 232 -16.82 -1.35 -30.28
CA ASN A 232 -17.98 -1.28 -31.19
C ASN A 232 -19.18 -2.10 -30.69
N THR A 233 -19.18 -2.53 -29.43
CA THR A 233 -20.28 -3.31 -28.87
C THR A 233 -21.49 -2.40 -28.64
N GLY A 234 -22.65 -2.78 -29.15
CA GLY A 234 -23.90 -2.04 -28.93
C GLY A 234 -24.43 -2.26 -27.50
N ASP A 235 -24.97 -1.20 -26.91
CA ASP A 235 -25.48 -1.19 -25.53
C ASP A 235 -26.43 -2.37 -25.20
N PRO A 236 -27.43 -2.73 -26.02
CA PRO A 236 -28.32 -3.83 -25.72
C PRO A 236 -27.62 -5.20 -25.66
N ALA A 237 -26.51 -5.39 -26.40
CA ALA A 237 -25.80 -6.66 -26.41
C ALA A 237 -25.09 -6.95 -25.08
N THR A 238 -24.71 -5.90 -24.33
CA THR A 238 -24.01 -6.04 -23.06
C THR A 238 -24.93 -6.45 -21.91
N VAL A 239 -26.21 -6.11 -21.96
CA VAL A 239 -27.18 -6.35 -20.90
C VAL A 239 -27.37 -7.85 -20.64
N ALA A 240 -27.45 -8.66 -21.70
CA ALA A 240 -27.67 -10.11 -21.58
C ALA A 240 -26.55 -10.79 -20.75
N SER A 241 -25.28 -10.40 -20.96
CA SER A 241 -24.15 -10.94 -20.19
C SER A 241 -24.25 -10.56 -18.71
N GLN A 242 -24.72 -9.36 -18.38
CA GLN A 242 -24.90 -8.91 -17.01
C GLN A 242 -26.05 -9.63 -16.30
N ILE A 243 -27.16 -9.85 -16.98
CA ILE A 243 -28.28 -10.67 -16.46
C ILE A 243 -27.79 -12.08 -16.11
N GLN A 244 -27.05 -12.71 -17.02
CA GLN A 244 -26.48 -14.03 -16.75
C GLN A 244 -25.48 -14.02 -15.58
N LYS A 245 -24.63 -12.99 -15.48
CA LYS A 245 -23.69 -12.83 -14.37
C LYS A 245 -24.44 -12.74 -13.03
N VAL A 246 -25.47 -11.90 -12.93
CA VAL A 246 -26.28 -11.71 -11.74
C VAL A 246 -26.99 -13.01 -11.35
N ARG A 247 -27.62 -13.70 -12.31
CA ARG A 247 -28.36 -14.93 -12.04
C ARG A 247 -27.46 -16.12 -11.74
N ARG A 248 -26.52 -16.43 -12.64
CA ARG A 248 -25.75 -17.67 -12.54
C ARG A 248 -24.58 -17.59 -11.59
N ARG A 249 -23.91 -16.43 -11.55
CA ARG A 249 -22.69 -16.29 -10.75
C ARG A 249 -22.99 -15.72 -9.37
N PHE A 250 -23.87 -14.72 -9.24
CA PHE A 250 -24.23 -14.14 -7.96
C PHE A 250 -25.42 -14.81 -7.29
N GLY A 251 -26.09 -15.75 -7.98
CA GLY A 251 -27.19 -16.53 -7.44
C GLY A 251 -28.46 -15.73 -7.13
N LEU A 252 -28.67 -14.61 -7.84
CA LEU A 252 -29.81 -13.72 -7.61
C LEU A 252 -30.89 -13.99 -8.68
N GLU A 253 -31.97 -14.63 -8.29
CA GLU A 253 -33.10 -14.96 -9.19
C GLU A 253 -34.06 -13.78 -9.39
N ARG A 254 -34.20 -12.94 -8.37
CA ARG A 254 -35.10 -11.78 -8.37
C ARG A 254 -34.32 -10.50 -8.17
N VAL A 255 -34.16 -9.73 -9.23
CA VAL A 255 -33.51 -8.42 -9.22
C VAL A 255 -34.24 -7.49 -10.18
N VAL A 256 -34.21 -6.20 -9.91
CA VAL A 256 -34.65 -5.17 -10.85
C VAL A 256 -33.40 -4.52 -11.42
N ILE A 257 -33.15 -4.74 -12.71
CA ILE A 257 -32.03 -4.08 -13.42
C ILE A 257 -32.50 -2.72 -13.90
N VAL A 258 -31.76 -1.69 -13.53
CA VAL A 258 -32.00 -0.31 -13.96
C VAL A 258 -30.82 0.11 -14.83
N GLY A 259 -31.11 0.50 -16.04
CA GLY A 259 -30.14 0.98 -17.02
C GLY A 259 -30.69 2.13 -17.85
N ASP A 260 -29.85 2.72 -18.70
CA ASP A 260 -30.27 3.76 -19.64
C ASP A 260 -31.29 3.23 -20.66
N ARG A 261 -32.15 4.13 -21.17
CA ARG A 261 -33.23 3.82 -22.12
C ARG A 261 -32.68 3.15 -23.40
N GLY A 262 -31.48 3.49 -23.84
CA GLY A 262 -30.85 2.88 -25.00
C GLY A 262 -30.44 1.41 -24.82
N MET A 263 -30.24 0.97 -23.57
CA MET A 263 -29.85 -0.40 -23.23
C MET A 263 -31.04 -1.36 -23.07
N LEU A 264 -32.16 -0.86 -22.52
CA LEU A 264 -33.34 -1.66 -22.24
C LEU A 264 -34.34 -1.54 -23.39
N THR A 265 -34.24 -2.41 -24.36
CA THR A 265 -35.17 -2.48 -25.50
C THR A 265 -36.28 -3.49 -25.25
N ASP A 266 -37.46 -3.31 -25.89
CA ASP A 266 -38.60 -4.22 -25.75
C ASP A 266 -38.25 -5.68 -26.05
N ALA A 267 -37.33 -5.92 -26.96
CA ALA A 267 -36.85 -7.26 -27.27
C ALA A 267 -36.10 -7.91 -26.08
N ARG A 268 -35.36 -7.12 -25.28
CA ARG A 268 -34.62 -7.60 -24.12
C ARG A 268 -35.46 -7.72 -22.84
N ILE A 269 -36.58 -7.01 -22.79
CA ILE A 269 -37.55 -7.13 -21.69
C ILE A 269 -38.31 -8.47 -21.76
N ARG A 270 -38.42 -9.04 -22.97
CA ARG A 270 -39.15 -10.32 -23.20
C ARG A 270 -38.30 -11.57 -23.06
N GLU A 271 -36.97 -11.46 -23.04
CA GLU A 271 -36.01 -12.52 -22.73
C GLU A 271 -35.82 -12.73 -21.22
#